data_42843b3a8094b4aeb2af485f8c0f9b5c
#
_entry.id   42843b3a8094b4aeb2af485f8c0f9b5c
#
_cell.length_a   1.000
_cell.length_b   1.000
_cell.length_c   1.000
_cell.angle_alpha   90.00
_cell.angle_beta   90.00
_cell.angle_gamma   90.00
#
_symmetry.space_group_name_H-M   'P 1'
#
loop_
_entity.id
_entity.type
_entity.pdbx_description
1 polymer ?
#
loop_
_entity_poly.entity_id
_entity_poly.type
_entity_poly.pdbx_seq_one_letter_code
_entity_poly.pdbx_strand_id
1 'polypeptide(L)'
;MQKLSCLLVFILALSCNHDKKQNQKSTLKSPSIVVLGTIQDAGSPHIGCSKKCCDSLFKNENFTRKVVSLGIIDPQENKTFLIEATPDIASQTKQLLSFSVLNNNKTPNGILLTHAHIGHYAGLMYLGKEAMNANNAKVYAMPKMKQFLERNGPWSQLVFNGNISLKEIYNEQKIKLSNNISVIPILVPHRDEYSETVGFKIIGPSKKILFIPDIDKWNKWEKDIIKEIKAVDYAFLDATFYSGKEINNRNIKEIPHPFIIESMELFKDLPLKEKNKIHFIHFNHTNPVLNNSIERKEVEKNGFRIAKKNDVIKL
;
A
#
# COMPACT_ATOMS: atom_id res chain seq x y z
N MET A 1 71.54 -46.81 1.72
CA MET A 1 71.06 -45.98 0.60
C MET A 1 69.53 -46.02 0.66
N GLN A 2 68.90 -45.08 1.36
CA GLN A 2 67.48 -44.98 1.52
C GLN A 2 66.96 -43.98 0.49
N LYS A 3 66.06 -44.40 -0.39
CA LYS A 3 65.34 -43.52 -1.35
C LYS A 3 64.17 -42.88 -0.70
N LEU A 4 64.23 -41.56 -0.54
CA LEU A 4 63.10 -40.71 -0.05
C LEU A 4 62.18 -40.42 -1.20
N SER A 5 60.95 -40.93 -1.17
CA SER A 5 59.92 -40.69 -2.19
C SER A 5 59.06 -39.51 -1.73
N CYS A 6 59.17 -38.34 -2.41
CA CYS A 6 58.33 -37.19 -2.18
C CYS A 6 56.96 -37.39 -2.85
N LEU A 7 55.91 -37.47 -2.01
CA LEU A 7 54.53 -37.52 -2.45
C LEU A 7 54.02 -36.08 -2.57
N LEU A 8 53.84 -35.61 -3.81
CA LEU A 8 53.20 -34.29 -4.09
C LEU A 8 51.69 -34.44 -3.96
N VAL A 9 51.11 -33.84 -2.94
CA VAL A 9 49.65 -33.74 -2.79
C VAL A 9 49.16 -32.50 -3.54
N PHE A 10 48.49 -32.72 -4.66
CA PHE A 10 47.78 -31.65 -5.38
C PHE A 10 46.46 -31.34 -4.68
N ILE A 11 46.38 -30.21 -3.99
CA ILE A 11 45.14 -29.69 -3.42
C ILE A 11 44.41 -28.96 -4.55
N LEU A 12 43.40 -29.59 -5.13
CA LEU A 12 42.41 -28.93 -6.02
C LEU A 12 41.50 -28.03 -5.19
N ALA A 13 41.78 -26.74 -5.19
CA ALA A 13 40.90 -25.73 -4.65
C ALA A 13 39.68 -25.62 -5.59
N LEU A 14 38.57 -26.30 -5.27
CA LEU A 14 37.26 -26.04 -5.88
C LEU A 14 36.79 -24.68 -5.39
N SER A 15 37.05 -23.64 -6.20
CA SER A 15 36.44 -22.32 -6.05
C SER A 15 34.97 -22.43 -6.41
N CYS A 16 34.10 -22.54 -5.42
CA CYS A 16 32.66 -22.32 -5.61
C CYS A 16 32.45 -20.84 -5.98
N ASN A 17 32.36 -20.54 -7.27
CA ASN A 17 31.76 -19.30 -7.75
C ASN A 17 30.30 -19.29 -7.32
N HIS A 18 30.02 -18.70 -6.16
CA HIS A 18 28.68 -18.27 -5.81
C HIS A 18 28.38 -17.06 -6.72
N ASP A 19 27.76 -17.32 -7.86
CA ASP A 19 27.10 -16.27 -8.65
C ASP A 19 26.07 -15.59 -7.73
N LYS A 20 26.52 -14.54 -7.03
CA LYS A 20 25.63 -13.55 -6.47
C LYS A 20 24.85 -12.98 -7.67
N LYS A 21 23.64 -13.48 -7.92
CA LYS A 21 22.64 -12.75 -8.68
C LYS A 21 22.55 -11.36 -8.03
N GLN A 22 23.33 -10.43 -8.52
CA GLN A 22 23.10 -9.02 -8.28
C GLN A 22 21.68 -8.76 -8.79
N ASN A 23 20.73 -8.61 -7.85
CA ASN A 23 19.44 -8.02 -8.14
C ASN A 23 19.73 -6.68 -8.83
N GLN A 24 19.67 -6.66 -10.16
CA GLN A 24 19.67 -5.42 -10.92
C GLN A 24 18.52 -4.59 -10.37
N LYS A 25 18.84 -3.57 -9.58
CA LYS A 25 17.90 -2.54 -9.18
C LYS A 25 17.30 -2.00 -10.47
N SER A 26 16.03 -2.25 -10.72
CA SER A 26 15.31 -1.61 -11.81
C SER A 26 15.20 -0.12 -11.47
N THR A 27 16.14 0.69 -11.96
CA THR A 27 16.09 2.12 -11.79
C THR A 27 14.95 2.68 -12.62
N LEU A 28 13.89 3.08 -11.95
CA LEU A 28 12.79 3.79 -12.61
C LEU A 28 13.34 5.11 -13.16
N LYS A 29 13.03 5.40 -14.44
CA LYS A 29 13.50 6.62 -15.12
C LYS A 29 12.47 7.76 -15.09
N SER A 30 11.24 7.49 -14.74
CA SER A 30 10.13 8.46 -14.74
C SER A 30 9.28 8.33 -13.48
N PRO A 31 8.57 9.41 -13.10
CA PRO A 31 7.62 9.40 -12.02
C PRO A 31 6.70 8.18 -12.10
N SER A 32 6.53 7.48 -10.99
CA SER A 32 5.80 6.21 -10.94
C SER A 32 5.16 5.99 -9.57
N ILE A 33 4.13 5.16 -9.53
CA ILE A 33 3.68 4.53 -8.28
C ILE A 33 4.09 3.07 -8.26
N VAL A 34 4.21 2.52 -7.06
CA VAL A 34 4.38 1.08 -6.81
C VAL A 34 3.38 0.63 -5.76
N VAL A 35 2.71 -0.49 -5.99
CA VAL A 35 1.83 -1.13 -5.01
C VAL A 35 2.69 -1.87 -3.99
N LEU A 36 2.70 -1.41 -2.74
CA LEU A 36 3.52 -1.97 -1.66
C LEU A 36 2.76 -3.00 -0.81
N GLY A 37 1.45 -2.98 -0.88
CA GLY A 37 0.56 -3.90 -0.20
C GLY A 37 -0.87 -3.79 -0.71
N THR A 38 -1.66 -4.82 -0.47
CA THR A 38 -3.04 -4.92 -1.01
C THR A 38 -4.04 -5.44 0.01
N ILE A 39 -3.61 -5.74 1.23
CA ILE A 39 -4.41 -6.40 2.25
C ILE A 39 -5.06 -5.34 3.16
N GLN A 40 -6.25 -5.62 3.65
CA GLN A 40 -6.94 -4.83 4.65
C GLN A 40 -6.11 -4.77 5.96
N ASP A 41 -6.31 -3.73 6.73
CA ASP A 41 -5.52 -3.32 7.91
C ASP A 41 -5.27 -4.42 8.96
N ALA A 42 -6.14 -5.41 9.08
CA ALA A 42 -5.94 -6.53 10.00
C ALA A 42 -4.88 -7.56 9.54
N GLY A 43 -4.38 -7.44 8.30
CA GLY A 43 -3.30 -8.27 7.77
C GLY A 43 -3.73 -9.65 7.25
N SER A 44 -2.81 -10.32 6.56
CA SER A 44 -2.97 -11.71 6.11
C SER A 44 -1.60 -12.43 6.14
N PRO A 45 -1.42 -13.49 6.96
CA PRO A 45 -2.44 -14.13 7.79
C PRO A 45 -3.00 -13.20 8.85
N HIS A 46 -4.30 -13.34 9.15
CA HIS A 46 -4.98 -12.57 10.19
C HIS A 46 -4.74 -13.19 11.56
N ILE A 47 -4.46 -12.36 12.56
CA ILE A 47 -4.14 -12.73 13.95
C ILE A 47 -5.24 -13.58 14.54
N GLY A 48 -5.89 -14.15 14.72
CA GLY A 48 -6.98 -14.94 15.31
C GLY A 48 -7.66 -15.88 14.31
N CYS A 49 -7.16 -15.95 13.09
CA CYS A 49 -7.77 -16.79 12.07
C CYS A 49 -7.16 -18.18 12.02
N SER A 50 -7.95 -19.20 12.33
CA SER A 50 -7.60 -20.61 12.19
C SER A 50 -8.16 -21.27 10.91
N LYS A 51 -8.75 -20.47 10.00
CA LYS A 51 -9.31 -20.96 8.75
C LYS A 51 -8.21 -21.27 7.72
N LYS A 52 -8.55 -22.09 6.72
CA LYS A 52 -7.63 -22.49 5.64
C LYS A 52 -6.95 -21.31 4.93
N CYS A 53 -7.62 -20.16 4.84
CA CYS A 53 -7.06 -18.95 4.22
C CYS A 53 -5.81 -18.39 4.94
N CYS A 54 -5.65 -18.67 6.23
CA CYS A 54 -4.51 -18.21 7.02
C CYS A 54 -3.58 -19.33 7.48
N ASP A 55 -4.10 -20.54 7.71
CA ASP A 55 -3.33 -21.67 8.23
C ASP A 55 -2.09 -22.00 7.40
N SER A 56 -2.23 -22.06 6.08
CA SER A 56 -1.10 -22.29 5.18
C SER A 56 -0.06 -21.16 5.18
N LEU A 57 -0.50 -19.93 5.43
CA LEU A 57 0.37 -18.76 5.49
C LEU A 57 1.19 -18.71 6.78
N PHE A 58 0.64 -19.19 7.89
CA PHE A 58 1.38 -19.34 9.15
C PHE A 58 2.41 -20.47 9.09
N LYS A 59 2.11 -21.55 8.35
CA LYS A 59 3.03 -22.68 8.18
C LYS A 59 4.19 -22.39 7.24
N ASN A 60 3.97 -21.51 6.27
CA ASN A 60 4.98 -21.09 5.31
C ASN A 60 5.34 -19.64 5.61
N GLU A 61 6.53 -19.40 6.16
CA GLU A 61 7.01 -18.06 6.55
C GLU A 61 7.15 -17.05 5.39
N ASN A 62 6.61 -17.39 4.23
CA ASN A 62 6.61 -16.51 3.07
C ASN A 62 5.49 -15.46 3.16
N PHE A 63 5.66 -14.48 4.03
CA PHE A 63 4.74 -13.36 4.22
C PHE A 63 4.81 -12.36 3.05
N THR A 64 4.31 -12.77 1.90
CA THR A 64 4.25 -11.89 0.72
C THR A 64 3.10 -10.90 0.76
N ARG A 65 2.05 -11.19 1.54
CA ARG A 65 0.86 -10.35 1.69
C ARG A 65 1.17 -9.23 2.68
N LYS A 66 1.00 -7.98 2.23
CA LYS A 66 1.27 -6.76 3.00
C LYS A 66 0.03 -5.90 3.06
N VAL A 67 -0.14 -5.17 4.16
CA VAL A 67 -1.23 -4.22 4.34
C VAL A 67 -1.16 -3.13 3.28
N VAL A 68 -2.31 -2.66 2.83
CA VAL A 68 -2.48 -1.72 1.71
C VAL A 68 -1.61 -0.48 1.86
N SER A 69 -0.81 -0.22 0.85
CA SER A 69 0.05 0.97 0.78
C SER A 69 0.50 1.20 -0.65
N LEU A 70 0.66 2.44 -1.04
CA LEU A 70 1.28 2.85 -2.29
C LEU A 70 2.58 3.62 -2.03
N GLY A 71 3.59 3.34 -2.83
CA GLY A 71 4.78 4.17 -2.94
C GLY A 71 4.68 5.10 -4.15
N ILE A 72 5.04 6.37 -3.96
CA ILE A 72 5.16 7.36 -5.02
C ILE A 72 6.65 7.66 -5.20
N ILE A 73 7.12 7.62 -6.44
CA ILE A 73 8.55 7.75 -6.76
C ILE A 73 8.71 8.81 -7.83
N ASP A 74 9.51 9.82 -7.54
CA ASP A 74 10.02 10.78 -8.52
C ASP A 74 11.54 10.60 -8.63
N PRO A 75 12.02 9.81 -9.60
CA PRO A 75 13.44 9.55 -9.76
C PRO A 75 14.20 10.76 -10.29
N GLN A 76 13.53 11.72 -10.95
CA GLN A 76 14.15 12.93 -11.50
C GLN A 76 14.55 13.90 -10.40
N GLU A 77 13.76 13.95 -9.31
CA GLU A 77 14.06 14.75 -8.11
C GLU A 77 14.60 13.91 -6.95
N ASN A 78 14.80 12.61 -7.15
CA ASN A 78 15.19 11.65 -6.11
C ASN A 78 14.30 11.73 -4.87
N LYS A 79 12.97 11.82 -5.08
CA LYS A 79 11.96 11.91 -4.03
C LYS A 79 11.10 10.67 -4.01
N THR A 80 10.77 10.24 -2.80
CA THR A 80 9.85 9.13 -2.56
C THR A 80 8.83 9.52 -1.50
N PHE A 81 7.58 9.06 -1.67
CA PHE A 81 6.51 9.27 -0.71
C PHE A 81 5.78 7.97 -0.49
N LEU A 82 5.31 7.77 0.74
CA LEU A 82 4.55 6.60 1.15
C LEU A 82 3.10 7.02 1.42
N ILE A 83 2.14 6.31 0.89
CA ILE A 83 0.74 6.43 1.33
C ILE A 83 0.47 5.26 2.26
N GLU A 84 0.03 5.55 3.47
CA GLU A 84 -0.18 4.72 4.63
C GLU A 84 1.10 4.35 5.41
N ALA A 85 1.00 4.44 6.72
CA ALA A 85 2.01 3.96 7.67
C ALA A 85 1.50 2.68 8.34
N THR A 86 1.51 1.58 7.59
CA THR A 86 0.93 0.30 8.01
C THR A 86 1.82 -0.44 9.00
N PRO A 87 1.35 -1.52 9.66
CA PRO A 87 2.20 -2.42 10.44
C PRO A 87 3.39 -2.99 9.66
N ASP A 88 3.28 -3.04 8.32
CA ASP A 88 4.34 -3.51 7.43
C ASP A 88 5.33 -2.41 6.98
N ILE A 89 5.26 -1.20 7.55
CA ILE A 89 6.01 -0.01 7.12
C ILE A 89 7.51 -0.27 6.95
N ALA A 90 8.12 -1.08 7.81
CA ALA A 90 9.55 -1.37 7.73
C ALA A 90 9.94 -2.01 6.39
N SER A 91 9.19 -3.03 5.96
CA SER A 91 9.43 -3.70 4.68
C SER A 91 9.00 -2.85 3.49
N GLN A 92 7.90 -2.12 3.62
CA GLN A 92 7.35 -1.24 2.58
C GLN A 92 8.28 -0.05 2.32
N THR A 93 8.80 0.59 3.37
CA THR A 93 9.79 1.66 3.26
C THR A 93 11.09 1.14 2.63
N LYS A 94 11.59 -0.01 3.06
CA LYS A 94 12.79 -0.63 2.47
C LYS A 94 12.61 -0.89 0.98
N GLN A 95 11.46 -1.40 0.59
CA GLN A 95 11.12 -1.64 -0.82
C GLN A 95 11.02 -0.32 -1.58
N LEU A 96 10.28 0.67 -1.06
CA LEU A 96 10.13 1.99 -1.70
C LEU A 96 11.48 2.65 -1.93
N LEU A 97 12.32 2.70 -0.92
CA LEU A 97 13.64 3.33 -1.01
C LEU A 97 14.60 2.58 -1.97
N SER A 98 14.34 1.31 -2.28
CA SER A 98 15.14 0.57 -3.25
C SER A 98 14.99 1.10 -4.69
N PHE A 99 13.93 1.84 -4.99
CA PHE A 99 13.73 2.52 -6.28
C PHE A 99 14.44 3.88 -6.36
N SER A 100 14.94 4.41 -5.24
CA SER A 100 15.70 5.67 -5.22
C SER A 100 17.14 5.46 -5.67
N VAL A 101 17.65 6.34 -6.53
CA VAL A 101 19.00 6.22 -7.09
C VAL A 101 20.06 6.65 -6.07
N LEU A 102 19.80 7.70 -5.28
CA LEU A 102 20.71 8.26 -4.27
C LEU A 102 20.21 7.90 -2.88
N ASN A 103 20.49 6.69 -2.43
CA ASN A 103 19.84 6.09 -1.27
C ASN A 103 20.52 6.42 0.07
N ASN A 104 20.73 7.71 0.36
CA ASN A 104 21.18 8.16 1.69
C ASN A 104 20.00 8.45 2.64
N ASN A 105 18.77 8.48 2.14
CA ASN A 105 17.59 8.72 2.95
C ASN A 105 17.14 7.41 3.63
N LYS A 106 16.96 7.46 4.93
CA LYS A 106 16.41 6.35 5.72
C LYS A 106 14.87 6.36 5.74
N THR A 107 14.26 7.52 5.46
CA THR A 107 12.81 7.74 5.44
C THR A 107 12.37 8.26 4.06
N PRO A 108 11.11 8.02 3.66
CA PRO A 108 10.50 8.73 2.54
C PRO A 108 10.51 10.24 2.78
N ASN A 109 10.44 11.03 1.71
CA ASN A 109 10.33 12.48 1.77
C ASN A 109 9.01 12.96 2.39
N GLY A 110 8.03 12.07 2.50
CA GLY A 110 6.78 12.27 3.21
C GLY A 110 5.93 11.01 3.26
N ILE A 111 5.07 10.94 4.26
CA ILE A 111 4.08 9.89 4.48
C ILE A 111 2.72 10.56 4.47
N LEU A 112 1.77 10.06 3.69
CA LEU A 112 0.41 10.56 3.61
C LEU A 112 -0.53 9.56 4.27
N LEU A 113 -1.40 10.02 5.16
CA LEU A 113 -2.34 9.17 5.89
C LEU A 113 -3.76 9.39 5.37
N THR A 114 -4.52 8.30 5.22
CA THR A 114 -5.92 8.38 4.84
C THR A 114 -6.83 8.62 6.04
N HIS A 115 -6.66 7.85 7.13
CA HIS A 115 -7.53 7.91 8.30
C HIS A 115 -6.94 7.18 9.53
N ALA A 116 -7.65 7.24 10.67
CA ALA A 116 -7.20 6.71 11.95
C ALA A 116 -7.71 5.29 12.27
N HIS A 117 -7.84 4.40 11.27
CA HIS A 117 -7.93 2.97 11.57
C HIS A 117 -6.53 2.40 11.73
N ILE A 118 -6.37 1.49 12.70
CA ILE A 118 -5.07 1.09 13.24
C ILE A 118 -4.09 0.60 12.18
N GLY A 119 -4.55 -0.12 11.15
CA GLY A 119 -3.72 -0.64 10.08
C GLY A 119 -3.16 0.42 9.12
N HIS A 120 -3.69 1.66 9.16
CA HIS A 120 -3.27 2.73 8.23
C HIS A 120 -2.25 3.68 8.83
N TYR A 121 -2.09 3.70 10.16
CA TYR A 121 -1.17 4.65 10.82
C TYR A 121 -0.30 4.05 11.93
N ALA A 122 -0.59 2.83 12.43
CA ALA A 122 0.14 2.24 13.55
C ALA A 122 1.64 2.12 13.30
N GLY A 123 2.04 1.95 12.05
CA GLY A 123 3.45 1.88 11.66
C GLY A 123 4.27 3.14 11.94
N LEU A 124 3.63 4.29 12.20
CA LEU A 124 4.34 5.50 12.63
C LEU A 124 5.19 5.26 13.88
N MET A 125 4.81 4.31 14.75
CA MET A 125 5.57 3.94 15.94
C MET A 125 7.03 3.57 15.63
N TYR A 126 7.30 3.00 14.45
CA TYR A 126 8.66 2.64 14.03
C TYR A 126 9.56 3.85 13.70
N LEU A 127 8.99 5.05 13.63
CA LEU A 127 9.77 6.28 13.48
C LEU A 127 10.30 6.80 14.83
N GLY A 128 9.78 6.25 15.94
CA GLY A 128 10.13 6.63 17.30
C GLY A 128 11.57 6.27 17.71
N LYS A 129 11.92 6.73 18.91
CA LYS A 129 13.27 6.64 19.50
C LYS A 129 13.74 5.18 19.64
N GLU A 130 12.81 4.27 19.99
CA GLU A 130 13.11 2.85 20.25
C GLU A 130 13.40 2.06 18.96
N ALA A 131 13.06 2.60 17.80
CA ALA A 131 13.27 1.95 16.51
C ALA A 131 14.21 2.78 15.62
N MET A 132 13.65 3.63 14.75
CA MET A 132 14.45 4.39 13.78
C MET A 132 15.07 5.67 14.37
N ASN A 133 14.46 6.24 15.41
CA ASN A 133 14.77 7.58 15.91
C ASN A 133 14.83 8.61 14.77
N ALA A 134 13.76 8.66 13.97
CA ALA A 134 13.68 9.53 12.81
C ALA A 134 13.80 11.00 13.24
N ASN A 135 14.28 11.83 12.33
CA ASN A 135 14.40 13.28 12.55
C ASN A 135 13.45 14.01 11.61
N ASN A 136 12.37 14.56 12.15
CA ASN A 136 11.37 15.36 11.45
C ASN A 136 10.81 14.70 10.16
N ALA A 137 10.53 13.39 10.22
CA ALA A 137 9.87 12.69 9.10
C ALA A 137 8.51 13.35 8.83
N LYS A 138 8.30 13.84 7.61
CA LYS A 138 7.07 14.56 7.26
C LYS A 138 5.89 13.61 7.17
N VAL A 139 4.80 13.92 7.89
CA VAL A 139 3.55 13.18 7.85
C VAL A 139 2.42 14.14 7.49
N TYR A 140 1.78 13.89 6.35
CA TYR A 140 0.65 14.66 5.86
C TYR A 140 -0.64 14.06 6.39
N ALA A 141 -1.45 14.86 7.07
CA ALA A 141 -2.66 14.42 7.74
C ALA A 141 -3.76 15.48 7.67
N MET A 142 -5.01 15.04 7.55
CA MET A 142 -6.19 15.90 7.68
C MET A 142 -6.28 16.50 9.11
N PRO A 143 -7.01 17.60 9.34
CA PRO A 143 -7.01 18.32 10.61
C PRO A 143 -7.31 17.45 11.84
N LYS A 144 -8.38 16.64 11.82
CA LYS A 144 -8.70 15.77 12.96
C LYS A 144 -7.64 14.67 13.13
N MET A 145 -7.15 14.06 12.02
CA MET A 145 -6.07 13.10 12.07
C MET A 145 -4.80 13.68 12.68
N LYS A 146 -4.43 14.91 12.31
CA LYS A 146 -3.31 15.65 12.91
C LYS A 146 -3.52 15.83 14.40
N GLN A 147 -4.70 16.35 14.81
CA GLN A 147 -5.05 16.54 16.21
C GLN A 147 -5.02 15.23 17.00
N PHE A 148 -5.51 14.13 16.40
CA PHE A 148 -5.46 12.81 17.00
C PHE A 148 -4.00 12.39 17.31
N LEU A 149 -3.09 12.54 16.36
CA LEU A 149 -1.67 12.20 16.54
C LEU A 149 -0.98 13.11 17.57
N GLU A 150 -1.34 14.38 17.65
CA GLU A 150 -0.77 15.35 18.61
C GLU A 150 -1.22 15.10 20.04
N ARG A 151 -2.43 14.56 20.25
CA ARG A 151 -3.06 14.48 21.57
C ARG A 151 -3.07 13.11 22.21
N ASN A 152 -2.79 12.05 21.41
CA ASN A 152 -2.88 10.69 21.92
C ASN A 152 -1.51 10.00 21.94
N GLY A 153 -1.16 9.43 23.10
CA GLY A 153 -0.01 8.53 23.18
C GLY A 153 -0.27 7.21 22.44
N PRO A 154 0.77 6.56 21.90
CA PRO A 154 2.17 6.99 21.91
C PRO A 154 2.55 7.97 20.80
N TRP A 155 1.65 8.33 19.87
CA TRP A 155 1.96 9.16 18.69
C TRP A 155 2.33 10.59 19.06
N SER A 156 1.72 11.15 20.10
CA SER A 156 2.07 12.49 20.61
C SER A 156 3.55 12.59 21.03
N GLN A 157 4.13 11.50 21.53
CA GLN A 157 5.56 11.43 21.85
C GLN A 157 6.43 11.56 20.59
N LEU A 158 6.02 10.99 19.47
CA LEU A 158 6.74 11.12 18.18
C LEU A 158 6.80 12.58 17.72
N VAL A 159 5.70 13.31 17.91
CA VAL A 159 5.61 14.76 17.60
C VAL A 159 6.48 15.55 18.54
N PHE A 160 6.34 15.33 19.85
CA PHE A 160 7.10 16.03 20.88
C PHE A 160 8.61 15.84 20.75
N ASN A 161 9.06 14.62 20.45
CA ASN A 161 10.47 14.30 20.25
C ASN A 161 11.03 14.75 18.89
N GLY A 162 10.19 15.31 17.99
CA GLY A 162 10.61 15.66 16.65
C GLY A 162 10.93 14.44 15.76
N ASN A 163 10.43 13.26 16.11
CA ASN A 163 10.58 12.09 15.24
C ASN A 163 9.75 12.25 13.97
N ILE A 164 8.56 12.84 14.10
CA ILE A 164 7.68 13.21 12.99
C ILE A 164 7.35 14.69 13.00
N SER A 165 7.11 15.26 11.82
CA SER A 165 6.65 16.64 11.59
C SER A 165 5.33 16.60 10.83
N LEU A 166 4.23 16.92 11.51
CA LEU A 166 2.89 16.90 10.95
C LEU A 166 2.68 18.07 9.98
N LYS A 167 2.20 17.75 8.78
CA LYS A 167 1.81 18.70 7.73
C LYS A 167 0.33 18.58 7.50
N GLU A 168 -0.40 19.62 7.89
CA GLU A 168 -1.84 19.66 7.72
C GLU A 168 -2.21 19.78 6.25
N ILE A 169 -3.20 19.00 5.82
CA ILE A 169 -3.75 18.99 4.45
C ILE A 169 -5.26 19.11 4.53
N TYR A 170 -5.89 19.58 3.45
CA TYR A 170 -7.32 19.87 3.42
C TYR A 170 -7.97 19.21 2.21
N ASN A 171 -9.25 18.89 2.35
CA ASN A 171 -10.06 18.34 1.27
C ASN A 171 -9.94 19.18 -0.02
N GLU A 172 -9.71 18.51 -1.13
CA GLU A 172 -9.58 19.10 -2.47
C GLU A 172 -8.39 20.08 -2.66
N GLN A 173 -7.56 20.25 -1.64
CA GLN A 173 -6.35 21.05 -1.74
C GLN A 173 -5.26 20.32 -2.53
N LYS A 174 -4.75 20.94 -3.59
CA LYS A 174 -3.63 20.40 -4.34
C LYS A 174 -2.32 20.61 -3.59
N ILE A 175 -1.64 19.51 -3.26
CA ILE A 175 -0.37 19.48 -2.55
C ILE A 175 0.72 19.09 -3.56
N LYS A 176 1.70 19.96 -3.74
CA LYS A 176 2.87 19.69 -4.58
C LYS A 176 3.88 18.86 -3.79
N LEU A 177 4.09 17.60 -4.19
CA LEU A 177 5.09 16.71 -3.59
C LEU A 177 6.48 16.91 -4.22
N SER A 178 6.50 17.10 -5.54
CA SER A 178 7.70 17.41 -6.34
C SER A 178 7.32 18.33 -7.50
N ASN A 179 8.26 18.67 -8.38
CA ASN A 179 7.89 19.42 -9.59
C ASN A 179 7.02 18.59 -10.55
N ASN A 180 7.14 17.26 -10.48
CA ASN A 180 6.47 16.35 -11.39
C ASN A 180 5.19 15.74 -10.80
N ILE A 181 5.00 15.75 -9.46
CA ILE A 181 3.93 15.02 -8.79
C ILE A 181 3.19 15.91 -7.81
N SER A 182 1.87 15.87 -7.89
CA SER A 182 0.97 16.48 -6.91
C SER A 182 -0.06 15.45 -6.42
N VAL A 183 -0.59 15.67 -5.23
CA VAL A 183 -1.71 14.89 -4.68
C VAL A 183 -2.85 15.80 -4.24
N ILE A 184 -4.06 15.30 -4.27
CA ILE A 184 -5.26 15.98 -3.80
C ILE A 184 -6.01 15.00 -2.89
N PRO A 185 -6.13 15.28 -1.58
CA PRO A 185 -6.99 14.49 -0.70
C PRO A 185 -8.45 14.74 -1.04
N ILE A 186 -9.27 13.71 -0.96
CA ILE A 186 -10.70 13.74 -1.26
C ILE A 186 -11.43 13.04 -0.14
N LEU A 187 -12.30 13.76 0.57
CA LEU A 187 -13.14 13.16 1.61
C LEU A 187 -14.01 12.05 1.05
N VAL A 188 -14.05 10.95 1.77
CA VAL A 188 -14.91 9.81 1.51
C VAL A 188 -15.67 9.42 2.78
N PRO A 189 -16.92 8.94 2.70
CA PRO A 189 -17.65 8.48 3.89
C PRO A 189 -17.01 7.20 4.42
N HIS A 190 -16.77 7.16 5.72
CA HIS A 190 -16.32 5.97 6.44
C HIS A 190 -16.60 6.15 7.93
N ARG A 191 -16.12 5.23 8.78
CA ARG A 191 -16.20 5.37 10.24
C ARG A 191 -15.16 6.39 10.71
N ASP A 192 -15.64 7.60 11.03
CA ASP A 192 -14.81 8.77 11.35
C ASP A 192 -14.72 9.01 12.86
N GLU A 193 -14.42 7.96 13.65
CA GLU A 193 -14.39 8.05 15.12
C GLU A 193 -13.30 9.01 15.61
N TYR A 194 -12.13 9.02 14.97
CA TYR A 194 -10.96 9.80 15.40
C TYR A 194 -10.42 10.77 14.36
N SER A 195 -10.75 10.57 13.10
CA SER A 195 -10.23 11.39 12.01
C SER A 195 -11.21 11.49 10.85
N GLU A 196 -10.97 12.41 9.94
CA GLU A 196 -11.54 12.32 8.60
C GLU A 196 -11.01 11.09 7.89
N THR A 197 -11.78 10.56 6.93
CA THR A 197 -11.29 9.56 5.96
C THR A 197 -11.16 10.19 4.60
N VAL A 198 -9.99 10.03 3.97
CA VAL A 198 -9.72 10.54 2.62
C VAL A 198 -9.16 9.45 1.70
N GLY A 199 -9.52 9.53 0.42
CA GLY A 199 -8.74 8.99 -0.66
C GLY A 199 -7.79 10.04 -1.23
N PHE A 200 -6.95 9.66 -2.18
CA PHE A 200 -6.02 10.57 -2.86
C PHE A 200 -6.15 10.49 -4.38
N LYS A 201 -6.22 11.67 -5.05
CA LYS A 201 -5.89 11.78 -6.47
C LYS A 201 -4.40 12.07 -6.59
N ILE A 202 -3.66 11.22 -7.28
CA ILE A 202 -2.23 11.39 -7.57
C ILE A 202 -2.12 11.85 -9.01
N ILE A 203 -1.44 12.97 -9.22
CA ILE A 203 -1.31 13.62 -10.54
C ILE A 203 0.16 13.63 -10.90
N GLY A 204 0.50 12.86 -11.92
CA GLY A 204 1.82 12.84 -12.53
C GLY A 204 1.87 13.61 -13.84
N PRO A 205 3.00 13.55 -14.57
CA PRO A 205 3.19 14.26 -15.83
C PRO A 205 2.23 13.85 -16.94
N SER A 206 1.82 12.58 -16.98
CA SER A 206 1.00 12.03 -18.06
C SER A 206 -0.22 11.24 -17.60
N LYS A 207 -0.26 10.86 -16.32
CA LYS A 207 -1.30 9.99 -15.77
C LYS A 207 -1.84 10.50 -14.45
N LYS A 208 -3.11 10.22 -14.21
CA LYS A 208 -3.82 10.49 -12.96
C LYS A 208 -4.29 9.19 -12.34
N ILE A 209 -4.14 9.07 -11.04
CA ILE A 209 -4.55 7.89 -10.28
C ILE A 209 -5.51 8.31 -9.18
N LEU A 210 -6.58 7.56 -9.01
CA LEU A 210 -7.47 7.63 -7.87
C LEU A 210 -7.14 6.47 -6.93
N PHE A 211 -6.92 6.75 -5.65
CA PHE A 211 -6.65 5.76 -4.61
C PHE A 211 -7.66 5.96 -3.47
N ILE A 212 -8.59 5.05 -3.33
CA ILE A 212 -9.60 5.01 -2.25
C ILE A 212 -9.53 3.60 -1.65
N PRO A 213 -8.60 3.35 -0.70
CA PRO A 213 -8.42 2.03 -0.13
C PRO A 213 -9.55 1.64 0.82
N ASP A 214 -10.20 2.62 1.44
CA ASP A 214 -11.24 2.39 2.43
C ASP A 214 -12.34 3.44 2.28
N ILE A 215 -13.59 2.97 2.20
CA ILE A 215 -14.79 3.80 2.03
C ILE A 215 -16.01 3.01 2.51
N ASP A 216 -17.06 3.68 2.94
CA ASP A 216 -18.39 3.10 3.10
C ASP A 216 -19.04 2.82 1.72
N LYS A 217 -20.28 2.46 1.66
CA LYS A 217 -21.00 2.19 0.38
C LYS A 217 -20.92 3.38 -0.57
N TRP A 218 -20.73 3.11 -1.86
CA TRP A 218 -20.63 4.15 -2.91
C TRP A 218 -21.79 5.15 -2.92
N ASN A 219 -23.01 4.69 -2.58
CA ASN A 219 -24.20 5.55 -2.54
C ASN A 219 -24.25 6.51 -1.34
N LYS A 220 -23.34 6.36 -0.37
CA LYS A 220 -23.19 7.31 0.74
C LYS A 220 -22.18 8.43 0.42
N TRP A 221 -21.44 8.30 -0.66
CA TRP A 221 -20.50 9.33 -1.07
C TRP A 221 -21.20 10.44 -1.83
N GLU A 222 -20.92 11.69 -1.48
CA GLU A 222 -21.48 12.86 -2.14
C GLU A 222 -21.02 13.02 -3.60
N LYS A 223 -19.86 12.41 -3.94
CA LYS A 223 -19.33 12.40 -5.31
C LYS A 223 -19.78 11.15 -6.06
N ASP A 224 -19.91 11.31 -7.36
CA ASP A 224 -20.21 10.22 -8.28
C ASP A 224 -18.92 9.46 -8.63
N ILE A 225 -18.77 8.24 -8.10
CA ILE A 225 -17.59 7.40 -8.35
C ILE A 225 -17.38 7.12 -9.85
N ILE A 226 -18.45 7.07 -10.66
CA ILE A 226 -18.33 6.85 -12.10
C ILE A 226 -17.66 8.05 -12.76
N LYS A 227 -18.03 9.28 -12.35
CA LYS A 227 -17.37 10.50 -12.84
C LYS A 227 -15.92 10.55 -12.42
N GLU A 228 -15.62 10.15 -11.18
CA GLU A 228 -14.25 10.11 -10.67
C GLU A 228 -13.37 9.10 -11.43
N ILE A 229 -13.88 7.90 -11.75
CA ILE A 229 -13.18 6.90 -12.56
C ILE A 229 -12.88 7.44 -13.97
N LYS A 230 -13.87 8.09 -14.61
CA LYS A 230 -13.69 8.67 -15.95
C LYS A 230 -12.62 9.76 -15.99
N ALA A 231 -12.41 10.48 -14.89
CA ALA A 231 -11.46 11.60 -14.78
C ALA A 231 -10.01 11.17 -14.56
N VAL A 232 -9.73 9.86 -14.38
CA VAL A 232 -8.40 9.32 -14.11
C VAL A 232 -8.01 8.21 -15.10
N ASP A 233 -6.74 7.81 -15.07
CA ASP A 233 -6.22 6.72 -15.89
C ASP A 233 -6.24 5.37 -15.14
N TYR A 234 -6.14 5.40 -13.82
CA TYR A 234 -6.21 4.23 -12.93
C TYR A 234 -7.00 4.57 -11.68
N ALA A 235 -7.80 3.65 -11.19
CA ALA A 235 -8.55 3.78 -9.96
C ALA A 235 -8.33 2.54 -9.08
N PHE A 236 -7.62 2.72 -7.97
CA PHE A 236 -7.48 1.70 -6.93
C PHE A 236 -8.59 1.88 -5.92
N LEU A 237 -9.52 0.94 -5.86
CA LEU A 237 -10.77 1.07 -5.12
C LEU A 237 -10.92 -0.04 -4.09
N ASP A 238 -11.51 0.33 -2.94
CA ASP A 238 -11.85 -0.59 -1.86
C ASP A 238 -12.59 -1.83 -2.36
N ALA A 239 -12.12 -2.97 -1.94
CA ALA A 239 -12.65 -4.28 -2.26
C ALA A 239 -12.45 -5.27 -1.11
N THR A 240 -12.69 -4.80 0.12
CA THR A 240 -12.43 -5.55 1.36
C THR A 240 -13.05 -6.94 1.30
N PHE A 241 -14.29 -7.07 0.87
CA PHE A 241 -14.96 -8.35 0.70
C PHE A 241 -15.42 -8.57 -0.75
N TYR A 242 -15.40 -9.83 -1.19
CA TYR A 242 -15.99 -10.19 -2.47
C TYR A 242 -17.52 -10.19 -2.41
N SER A 243 -18.06 -10.91 -1.39
CA SER A 243 -19.51 -11.06 -1.20
C SER A 243 -19.87 -11.30 0.28
N GLY A 244 -21.16 -11.32 0.60
CA GLY A 244 -21.67 -11.62 1.94
C GLY A 244 -21.30 -13.01 2.49
N LYS A 245 -20.87 -13.95 1.65
CA LYS A 245 -20.45 -15.30 2.07
C LYS A 245 -19.23 -15.29 3.01
N GLU A 246 -18.42 -14.23 2.99
CA GLU A 246 -17.22 -14.12 3.83
C GLU A 246 -17.52 -13.70 5.28
N ILE A 247 -18.66 -13.05 5.51
CA ILE A 247 -19.01 -12.41 6.78
C ILE A 247 -20.03 -13.20 7.61
N ASN A 248 -20.28 -14.45 7.24
CA ASN A 248 -21.24 -15.35 7.85
C ASN A 248 -22.68 -14.74 7.91
N ASN A 249 -23.30 -14.69 9.10
CA ASN A 249 -24.68 -14.26 9.28
C ASN A 249 -24.86 -12.74 9.47
N ARG A 250 -23.84 -11.93 9.30
CA ARG A 250 -23.97 -10.47 9.42
C ARG A 250 -24.69 -9.88 8.21
N ASN A 251 -25.52 -8.89 8.44
CA ASN A 251 -26.18 -8.15 7.38
C ASN A 251 -25.13 -7.36 6.55
N ILE A 252 -25.04 -7.65 5.26
CA ILE A 252 -24.06 -7.02 4.37
C ILE A 252 -24.25 -5.50 4.24
N LYS A 253 -25.47 -4.99 4.44
CA LYS A 253 -25.76 -3.55 4.41
C LYS A 253 -25.13 -2.78 5.58
N GLU A 254 -24.81 -3.47 6.66
CA GLU A 254 -24.18 -2.89 7.85
C GLU A 254 -22.65 -2.88 7.77
N ILE A 255 -22.10 -3.54 6.76
CA ILE A 255 -20.65 -3.58 6.56
C ILE A 255 -20.20 -2.32 5.81
N PRO A 256 -19.35 -1.49 6.42
CA PRO A 256 -18.94 -0.21 5.86
C PRO A 256 -17.85 -0.35 4.78
N HIS A 257 -18.10 -1.18 3.78
CA HIS A 257 -17.27 -1.37 2.59
C HIS A 257 -18.15 -1.77 1.42
N PRO A 258 -17.90 -1.28 0.20
CA PRO A 258 -18.55 -1.81 -0.99
C PRO A 258 -17.96 -3.18 -1.30
N PHE A 259 -18.81 -4.19 -1.49
CA PHE A 259 -18.33 -5.49 -1.92
C PHE A 259 -17.95 -5.47 -3.40
N ILE A 260 -17.05 -6.37 -3.80
CA ILE A 260 -16.64 -6.48 -5.20
C ILE A 260 -17.86 -6.71 -6.11
N ILE A 261 -18.79 -7.58 -5.71
CA ILE A 261 -20.02 -7.82 -6.49
C ILE A 261 -20.91 -6.58 -6.59
N GLU A 262 -21.01 -5.75 -5.54
CA GLU A 262 -21.76 -4.49 -5.56
C GLU A 262 -21.10 -3.48 -6.49
N SER A 263 -19.78 -3.36 -6.43
CA SER A 263 -19.00 -2.48 -7.31
C SER A 263 -19.08 -2.92 -8.76
N MET A 264 -18.97 -4.23 -9.04
CA MET A 264 -19.11 -4.76 -10.41
C MET A 264 -20.50 -4.50 -10.97
N GLU A 265 -21.57 -4.64 -10.18
CA GLU A 265 -22.93 -4.34 -10.59
C GLU A 265 -23.10 -2.83 -10.89
N LEU A 266 -22.57 -1.96 -10.01
CA LEU A 266 -22.62 -0.51 -10.20
C LEU A 266 -21.89 -0.08 -11.48
N PHE A 267 -20.80 -0.75 -11.84
CA PHE A 267 -19.96 -0.41 -12.99
C PHE A 267 -20.26 -1.24 -14.24
N LYS A 268 -21.32 -2.07 -14.23
CA LYS A 268 -21.58 -3.03 -15.32
C LYS A 268 -21.76 -2.39 -16.71
N ASP A 269 -22.35 -1.18 -16.77
CA ASP A 269 -22.62 -0.47 -18.00
C ASP A 269 -21.45 0.41 -18.49
N LEU A 270 -20.35 0.45 -17.73
CA LEU A 270 -19.16 1.15 -18.20
C LEU A 270 -18.53 0.43 -19.40
N PRO A 271 -18.02 1.18 -20.40
CA PRO A 271 -17.21 0.60 -21.47
C PRO A 271 -16.02 -0.17 -20.90
N LEU A 272 -15.56 -1.21 -21.59
CA LEU A 272 -14.43 -2.04 -21.18
C LEU A 272 -13.17 -1.21 -20.88
N LYS A 273 -12.93 -0.12 -21.63
CA LYS A 273 -11.84 0.82 -21.40
C LYS A 273 -11.88 1.43 -19.99
N GLU A 274 -13.07 1.79 -19.51
CA GLU A 274 -13.25 2.37 -18.17
C GLU A 274 -13.15 1.31 -17.07
N LYS A 275 -13.73 0.13 -17.30
CA LYS A 275 -13.60 -1.02 -16.38
C LYS A 275 -12.14 -1.41 -16.17
N ASN A 276 -11.34 -1.41 -17.24
CA ASN A 276 -9.90 -1.76 -17.18
C ASN A 276 -9.06 -0.77 -16.34
N LYS A 277 -9.55 0.43 -16.04
CA LYS A 277 -8.88 1.37 -15.13
C LYS A 277 -9.03 0.96 -13.67
N ILE A 278 -10.05 0.17 -13.33
CA ILE A 278 -10.42 -0.17 -11.95
C ILE A 278 -9.57 -1.34 -11.48
N HIS A 279 -8.79 -1.09 -10.45
CA HIS A 279 -7.97 -2.06 -9.74
C HIS A 279 -8.51 -2.22 -8.33
N PHE A 280 -9.14 -3.34 -8.04
CA PHE A 280 -9.58 -3.65 -6.69
C PHE A 280 -8.38 -3.86 -5.76
N ILE A 281 -8.47 -3.31 -4.53
CA ILE A 281 -7.41 -3.34 -3.52
C ILE A 281 -8.03 -3.45 -2.12
N HIS A 282 -7.24 -3.54 -1.05
CA HIS A 282 -7.67 -3.55 0.35
C HIS A 282 -8.44 -4.82 0.74
N PHE A 283 -7.92 -5.98 0.35
CA PHE A 283 -8.62 -7.26 0.53
C PHE A 283 -8.54 -7.78 1.97
N ASN A 284 -9.69 -8.15 2.55
CA ASN A 284 -9.69 -8.94 3.77
C ASN A 284 -9.03 -10.31 3.54
N HIS A 285 -8.46 -10.88 4.59
CA HIS A 285 -7.78 -12.18 4.53
C HIS A 285 -8.65 -13.34 4.00
N THR A 286 -9.98 -13.22 4.12
CA THR A 286 -10.96 -14.21 3.62
C THR A 286 -11.32 -14.02 2.16
N ASN A 287 -10.98 -12.87 1.57
CA ASN A 287 -11.41 -12.55 0.21
C ASN A 287 -10.86 -13.56 -0.81
N PRO A 288 -11.72 -14.26 -1.54
CA PRO A 288 -11.31 -15.34 -2.45
C PRO A 288 -10.43 -14.85 -3.61
N VAL A 289 -10.51 -13.56 -3.99
CA VAL A 289 -9.68 -13.01 -5.09
C VAL A 289 -8.18 -12.97 -4.76
N LEU A 290 -7.80 -13.15 -3.49
CA LEU A 290 -6.39 -13.29 -3.08
C LEU A 290 -5.74 -14.58 -3.62
N ASN A 291 -6.53 -15.53 -4.04
CA ASN A 291 -6.09 -16.81 -4.59
C ASN A 291 -6.52 -16.93 -6.06
N ASN A 292 -6.08 -17.99 -6.72
CA ASN A 292 -6.55 -18.33 -8.06
C ASN A 292 -7.93 -19.00 -7.98
N SER A 293 -8.97 -18.22 -7.68
CA SER A 293 -10.35 -18.65 -7.46
C SER A 293 -11.23 -18.40 -8.69
N ILE A 294 -12.45 -18.93 -8.65
CA ILE A 294 -13.49 -18.66 -9.67
C ILE A 294 -13.86 -17.18 -9.61
N GLU A 295 -13.99 -16.64 -8.41
CA GLU A 295 -14.34 -15.23 -8.16
C GLU A 295 -13.28 -14.28 -8.76
N ARG A 296 -12.00 -14.61 -8.62
CA ARG A 296 -10.93 -13.84 -9.27
C ARG A 296 -11.07 -13.84 -10.78
N LYS A 297 -11.32 -15.01 -11.38
CA LYS A 297 -11.51 -15.13 -12.82
C LYS A 297 -12.74 -14.38 -13.30
N GLU A 298 -13.80 -14.34 -12.48
CA GLU A 298 -15.01 -13.58 -12.77
C GLU A 298 -14.74 -12.08 -12.81
N VAL A 299 -14.02 -11.54 -11.83
CA VAL A 299 -13.59 -10.13 -11.80
C VAL A 299 -12.81 -9.78 -13.08
N GLU A 300 -11.80 -10.59 -13.41
CA GLU A 300 -10.94 -10.36 -14.58
C GLU A 300 -11.72 -10.50 -15.90
N LYS A 301 -12.64 -11.47 -16.02
CA LYS A 301 -13.52 -11.67 -17.19
C LYS A 301 -14.45 -10.48 -17.42
N ASN A 302 -14.93 -9.84 -16.35
CA ASN A 302 -15.79 -8.66 -16.44
C ASN A 302 -15.00 -7.37 -16.77
N GLY A 303 -13.69 -7.45 -16.98
CA GLY A 303 -12.83 -6.34 -17.41
C GLY A 303 -12.22 -5.54 -16.28
N PHE A 304 -12.42 -5.95 -15.03
CA PHE A 304 -11.78 -5.33 -13.86
C PHE A 304 -10.40 -5.91 -13.59
N ARG A 305 -9.60 -5.22 -12.77
CA ARG A 305 -8.26 -5.64 -12.37
C ARG A 305 -8.20 -5.89 -10.88
N ILE A 306 -7.25 -6.71 -10.48
CA ILE A 306 -6.93 -6.97 -9.08
C ILE A 306 -5.51 -6.50 -8.87
N ALA A 307 -5.34 -5.51 -7.97
CA ALA A 307 -4.04 -4.96 -7.64
C ALA A 307 -3.12 -6.04 -7.07
N LYS A 308 -1.87 -6.03 -7.50
CA LYS A 308 -0.85 -6.97 -7.02
C LYS A 308 0.29 -6.19 -6.41
N LYS A 309 0.83 -6.68 -5.30
CA LYS A 309 2.07 -6.15 -4.75
C LYS A 309 3.17 -6.19 -5.81
N ASN A 310 3.93 -5.12 -5.91
CA ASN A 310 4.97 -4.86 -6.89
C ASN A 310 4.46 -4.40 -8.28
N ASP A 311 3.16 -4.23 -8.48
CA ASP A 311 2.68 -3.52 -9.69
C ASP A 311 3.29 -2.11 -9.71
N VAL A 312 3.86 -1.73 -10.84
CA VAL A 312 4.46 -0.41 -11.08
C VAL A 312 3.72 0.28 -12.21
N ILE A 313 3.26 1.51 -11.96
CA ILE A 313 2.55 2.32 -12.95
C ILE A 313 3.33 3.63 -13.15
N LYS A 314 3.71 3.91 -14.39
CA LYS A 314 4.30 5.18 -14.79
C LYS A 314 3.23 6.27 -14.73
N LEU A 315 3.56 7.41 -14.11
CA LEU A 315 2.72 8.59 -13.97
C LEU A 315 2.83 9.56 -15.16
#